data_082dfd70896ca41a96909a9cc375a748
#
_entry.id   082dfd70896ca41a96909a9cc375a748
#
_cell.length_a   1.000
_cell.length_b   1.000
_cell.length_c   1.000
_cell.angle_alpha   90.00
_cell.angle_beta   90.00
_cell.angle_gamma   90.00
#
_symmetry.space_group_name_H-M   'P 1'
#
loop_
_entity.id
_entity.type
_entity.pdbx_description
1 polymer ?
#
loop_
_entity_poly.entity_id
_entity_poly.type
_entity_poly.pdbx_seq_one_letter_code
_entity_poly.pdbx_strand_id
1 'polypeptide(L)'
;MKHLLILFLLLTTNAFAQGPFGDYAVVKDKDGYVNIRAKENVKSKIVGTLPNNTLVYEFLDEEFNPSNWVHIDSGYVHKSRLKMVSEFPSIGKGKEQGNSITIAGKGIIVTLTKQPFDKTKHKITKKKHKEYSEYIIDGKKIYGRDNDEFLPKDHYKSITVTINGKNVPIPKSAYDDLYEIGIWDTNNFAYYDKEDDVLYIIAHNGDGYLAYEVCWQIVKGEYKTRIIGEPL
;
A
#
# COMPACT_ATOMS: atom_id res chain seq x y z
N MET A 1 23.81 33.60 48.88
CA MET A 1 22.94 32.53 48.42
C MET A 1 22.84 32.65 46.91
N LYS A 2 23.51 31.74 46.17
CA LYS A 2 23.52 31.75 44.68
C LYS A 2 22.40 30.79 44.19
N HIS A 3 21.38 31.34 43.55
CA HIS A 3 20.33 30.51 42.91
C HIS A 3 20.90 29.94 41.59
N LEU A 4 21.05 28.65 41.52
CA LEU A 4 21.44 27.88 40.32
C LEU A 4 20.14 27.67 39.52
N LEU A 5 20.00 28.37 38.39
CA LEU A 5 18.89 28.18 37.45
C LEU A 5 19.26 26.97 36.56
N ILE A 6 18.62 25.81 36.78
CA ILE A 6 18.77 24.63 35.90
C ILE A 6 17.82 24.83 34.73
N LEU A 7 18.39 25.15 33.57
CA LEU A 7 17.68 25.23 32.30
C LEU A 7 17.47 23.80 31.79
N PHE A 8 16.24 23.30 31.92
CA PHE A 8 15.86 22.00 31.32
C PHE A 8 15.69 22.19 29.82
N LEU A 9 16.70 21.78 29.05
CA LEU A 9 16.63 21.74 27.58
C LEU A 9 15.76 20.53 27.19
N LEU A 10 14.49 20.79 26.87
CA LEU A 10 13.61 19.79 26.25
C LEU A 10 14.14 19.48 24.83
N LEU A 11 14.92 18.42 24.72
CA LEU A 11 15.22 17.79 23.44
C LEU A 11 13.91 17.15 22.93
N THR A 12 13.19 17.86 22.08
CA THR A 12 12.15 17.26 21.26
C THR A 12 12.85 16.37 20.25
N THR A 13 12.93 15.06 20.53
CA THR A 13 13.24 14.07 19.52
C THR A 13 12.09 14.10 18.53
N ASN A 14 12.32 14.66 17.36
CA ASN A 14 11.45 14.40 16.22
C ASN A 14 11.53 12.90 15.97
N ALA A 15 10.51 12.14 16.35
CA ALA A 15 10.30 10.81 15.83
C ALA A 15 10.07 11.00 14.34
N PHE A 16 11.09 10.71 13.55
CA PHE A 16 10.90 10.55 12.11
C PHE A 16 9.93 9.38 11.97
N ALA A 17 8.70 9.66 11.60
CA ALA A 17 7.85 8.65 11.02
C ALA A 17 8.65 8.09 9.84
N GLN A 18 8.93 6.79 9.86
CA GLN A 18 9.54 6.14 8.70
C GLN A 18 8.64 6.46 7.52
N GLY A 19 9.23 7.05 6.47
CA GLY A 19 8.53 7.30 5.23
C GLY A 19 8.07 5.98 4.59
N PRO A 20 7.26 6.03 3.54
CA PRO A 20 6.85 4.83 2.81
C PRO A 20 8.08 4.04 2.36
N PHE A 21 8.03 2.71 2.46
CA PHE A 21 9.12 1.81 2.03
C PHE A 21 9.28 1.78 0.51
N GLY A 22 8.25 2.25 -0.20
CA GLY A 22 8.21 2.31 -1.64
C GLY A 22 7.11 3.23 -2.12
N ASP A 23 6.88 3.24 -3.42
CA ASP A 23 5.74 3.94 -4.02
C ASP A 23 5.12 3.06 -5.12
N TYR A 24 3.89 3.35 -5.45
CA TYR A 24 3.18 2.69 -6.52
C TYR A 24 3.29 3.51 -7.80
N ALA A 25 3.62 2.84 -8.88
CA ALA A 25 3.64 3.44 -10.20
C ALA A 25 2.77 2.64 -11.17
N VAL A 26 2.40 3.28 -12.26
CA VAL A 26 1.67 2.65 -13.35
C VAL A 26 2.37 2.87 -14.66
N VAL A 27 2.30 1.87 -15.54
CA VAL A 27 2.79 2.01 -16.90
C VAL A 27 1.97 3.08 -17.64
N LYS A 28 2.68 4.11 -18.14
CA LYS A 28 2.11 5.21 -18.96
C LYS A 28 3.05 5.47 -20.14
N ASP A 29 2.85 4.73 -21.20
CA ASP A 29 3.66 4.83 -22.40
C ASP A 29 2.79 5.14 -23.63
N LYS A 30 3.31 6.00 -24.52
CA LYS A 30 2.64 6.37 -25.77
C LYS A 30 2.42 5.17 -26.71
N ASP A 31 3.25 4.13 -26.59
CA ASP A 31 3.16 2.91 -27.40
C ASP A 31 2.11 1.91 -26.84
N GLY A 32 1.45 2.25 -25.70
CA GLY A 32 0.44 1.43 -25.05
C GLY A 32 1.01 0.32 -24.16
N TYR A 33 2.33 0.16 -24.08
CA TYR A 33 3.00 -0.84 -23.26
C TYR A 33 4.46 -0.47 -23.01
N VAL A 34 5.08 -1.14 -22.05
CA VAL A 34 6.53 -1.05 -21.81
C VAL A 34 7.17 -2.41 -21.90
N ASN A 35 8.42 -2.47 -22.39
CA ASN A 35 9.23 -3.68 -22.41
C ASN A 35 9.81 -3.97 -21.03
N ILE A 36 9.73 -5.24 -20.61
CA ILE A 36 10.48 -5.78 -19.48
C ILE A 36 11.84 -6.25 -20.00
N ARG A 37 12.91 -5.81 -19.34
CA ARG A 37 14.29 -6.15 -19.71
C ARG A 37 14.89 -7.13 -18.70
N ALA A 38 15.76 -8.02 -19.18
CA ALA A 38 16.47 -8.95 -18.32
C ALA A 38 17.51 -8.31 -17.40
N LYS A 39 17.95 -7.07 -17.70
CA LYS A 39 18.91 -6.26 -16.91
C LYS A 39 18.58 -4.79 -17.09
N GLU A 40 19.10 -3.95 -16.21
CA GLU A 40 18.98 -2.49 -16.19
C GLU A 40 19.71 -1.82 -17.38
N ASN A 41 19.36 -2.22 -18.60
CA ASN A 41 20.00 -1.72 -19.81
C ASN A 41 19.04 -1.78 -20.99
N VAL A 42 18.94 -0.67 -21.73
CA VAL A 42 18.08 -0.55 -22.93
C VAL A 42 18.46 -1.56 -24.06
N LYS A 43 19.71 -2.05 -24.09
CA LYS A 43 20.18 -3.06 -25.03
C LYS A 43 20.00 -4.48 -24.52
N SER A 44 19.57 -4.67 -23.26
CA SER A 44 19.31 -5.98 -22.68
C SER A 44 18.14 -6.68 -23.39
N LYS A 45 18.16 -8.01 -23.35
CA LYS A 45 17.08 -8.84 -23.92
C LYS A 45 15.72 -8.42 -23.34
N ILE A 46 14.72 -8.27 -24.20
CA ILE A 46 13.32 -8.13 -23.81
C ILE A 46 12.83 -9.52 -23.38
N VAL A 47 12.30 -9.61 -22.16
CA VAL A 47 11.79 -10.86 -21.56
C VAL A 47 10.28 -10.87 -21.41
N GLY A 48 9.63 -9.71 -21.62
CA GLY A 48 8.18 -9.57 -21.58
C GLY A 48 7.75 -8.13 -21.84
N THR A 49 6.46 -7.87 -21.67
CA THR A 49 5.86 -6.54 -21.76
C THR A 49 4.80 -6.33 -20.68
N LEU A 50 4.59 -5.07 -20.26
CA LEU A 50 3.47 -4.64 -19.43
C LEU A 50 2.62 -3.64 -20.21
N PRO A 51 1.32 -3.86 -20.34
CA PRO A 51 0.41 -2.89 -20.96
C PRO A 51 0.25 -1.64 -20.08
N ASN A 52 -0.22 -0.53 -20.68
CA ASN A 52 -0.59 0.66 -19.94
C ASN A 52 -1.58 0.34 -18.81
N ASN A 53 -1.51 1.14 -17.75
CA ASN A 53 -2.28 0.97 -16.51
C ASN A 53 -1.95 -0.31 -15.72
N THR A 54 -0.87 -1.04 -16.06
CA THR A 54 -0.33 -2.05 -15.15
C THR A 54 0.26 -1.36 -13.94
N LEU A 55 -0.26 -1.69 -12.75
CA LEU A 55 0.24 -1.23 -11.46
C LEU A 55 1.53 -2.00 -11.12
N VAL A 56 2.55 -1.30 -10.64
CA VAL A 56 3.81 -1.85 -10.13
C VAL A 56 4.16 -1.19 -8.81
N TYR A 57 4.95 -1.86 -7.99
CA TYR A 57 5.51 -1.33 -6.75
C TYR A 57 7.02 -1.12 -6.94
N GLU A 58 7.51 0.05 -6.56
CA GLU A 58 8.92 0.40 -6.57
C GLU A 58 9.41 0.62 -5.15
N PHE A 59 10.43 -0.12 -4.73
CA PHE A 59 11.13 0.18 -3.48
C PHE A 59 11.90 1.48 -3.61
N LEU A 60 11.73 2.38 -2.65
CA LEU A 60 12.51 3.62 -2.56
C LEU A 60 13.85 3.33 -1.86
N ASP A 61 14.79 2.79 -2.62
CA ASP A 61 16.17 2.64 -2.18
C ASP A 61 17.03 3.76 -2.79
N GLU A 62 16.69 5.00 -2.44
CA GLU A 62 17.40 6.18 -2.97
C GLU A 62 18.86 6.27 -2.49
N GLU A 63 19.18 5.67 -1.33
CA GLU A 63 20.51 5.77 -0.72
C GLU A 63 21.52 4.81 -1.36
N PHE A 64 21.06 3.68 -1.88
CA PHE A 64 21.94 2.61 -2.36
C PHE A 64 22.01 2.47 -3.88
N ASN A 65 20.98 2.85 -4.63
CA ASN A 65 21.01 2.75 -6.10
C ASN A 65 20.04 3.69 -6.81
N PRO A 66 20.47 4.90 -7.23
CA PRO A 66 19.65 5.82 -8.02
C PRO A 66 19.45 5.32 -9.45
N SER A 67 19.06 4.07 -9.63
CA SER A 67 18.82 3.47 -10.94
C SER A 67 17.61 4.12 -11.62
N ASN A 68 17.71 4.32 -12.93
CA ASN A 68 16.57 4.69 -13.78
C ASN A 68 15.67 3.48 -14.11
N TRP A 69 15.82 2.38 -13.40
CA TRP A 69 15.10 1.13 -13.62
C TRP A 69 14.39 0.69 -12.35
N VAL A 70 13.18 0.22 -12.51
CA VAL A 70 12.39 -0.46 -11.46
C VAL A 70 12.55 -1.95 -11.63
N HIS A 71 12.93 -2.64 -10.58
CA HIS A 71 12.94 -4.09 -10.52
C HIS A 71 11.52 -4.59 -10.23
N ILE A 72 11.04 -5.50 -11.03
CA ILE A 72 9.79 -6.25 -10.84
C ILE A 72 10.10 -7.76 -10.94
N ASP A 73 9.20 -8.62 -10.50
CA ASP A 73 9.42 -10.07 -10.44
C ASP A 73 9.95 -10.69 -11.75
N SER A 74 9.57 -10.12 -12.89
CA SER A 74 9.94 -10.64 -14.23
C SER A 74 11.13 -9.93 -14.89
N GLY A 75 11.75 -8.94 -14.21
CA GLY A 75 12.89 -8.20 -14.75
C GLY A 75 12.84 -6.71 -14.44
N TYR A 76 13.22 -5.87 -15.41
CA TYR A 76 13.42 -4.44 -15.18
C TYR A 76 12.60 -3.60 -16.15
N VAL A 77 11.98 -2.53 -15.63
CA VAL A 77 11.22 -1.53 -16.39
C VAL A 77 11.88 -0.15 -16.20
N HIS A 78 12.02 0.63 -17.26
CA HIS A 78 12.63 1.95 -17.17
C HIS A 78 11.65 2.98 -16.56
N LYS A 79 12.08 3.74 -15.55
CA LYS A 79 11.26 4.71 -14.80
C LYS A 79 10.56 5.74 -15.70
N SER A 80 11.18 6.18 -16.80
CA SER A 80 10.55 7.12 -17.74
C SER A 80 9.28 6.59 -18.43
N ARG A 81 8.92 5.33 -18.26
CA ARG A 81 7.72 4.68 -18.79
C ARG A 81 6.65 4.47 -17.72
N LEU A 82 6.95 4.92 -16.52
CA LEU A 82 6.09 4.83 -15.36
C LEU A 82 5.64 6.23 -14.93
N LYS A 83 4.48 6.29 -14.32
CA LYS A 83 3.97 7.47 -13.61
C LYS A 83 3.64 7.06 -12.19
N MET A 84 4.15 7.79 -11.21
CA MET A 84 3.86 7.52 -9.81
C MET A 84 2.38 7.74 -9.54
N VAL A 85 1.77 6.87 -8.73
CA VAL A 85 0.36 7.01 -8.37
C VAL A 85 0.12 8.31 -7.61
N SER A 86 1.07 8.73 -6.78
CA SER A 86 1.06 9.99 -6.03
C SER A 86 1.05 11.26 -6.91
N GLU A 87 1.45 11.16 -8.19
CA GLU A 87 1.39 12.27 -9.16
C GLU A 87 0.00 12.50 -9.75
N PHE A 88 -0.93 11.56 -9.57
CA PHE A 88 -2.32 11.79 -9.99
C PHE A 88 -3.03 12.72 -9.00
N PRO A 89 -4.06 13.45 -9.46
CA PRO A 89 -4.83 14.32 -8.58
C PRO A 89 -5.52 13.57 -7.44
N SER A 90 -5.18 13.88 -6.19
CA SER A 90 -5.92 13.38 -5.03
C SER A 90 -7.41 13.71 -5.15
N ILE A 91 -8.27 12.81 -4.68
CA ILE A 91 -9.71 13.07 -4.58
C ILE A 91 -10.08 13.87 -3.34
N GLY A 92 -9.23 13.92 -2.33
CA GLY A 92 -9.45 14.67 -1.09
C GLY A 92 -8.58 14.16 0.06
N LYS A 93 -8.73 14.80 1.22
CA LYS A 93 -8.09 14.39 2.47
C LYS A 93 -9.00 13.43 3.24
N GLY A 94 -8.42 12.46 3.93
CA GLY A 94 -9.11 11.53 4.81
C GLY A 94 -9.78 12.24 5.99
N LYS A 95 -10.97 11.78 6.36
CA LYS A 95 -11.67 12.17 7.60
C LYS A 95 -11.91 10.93 8.43
N GLU A 96 -11.28 10.92 9.60
CA GLU A 96 -11.41 9.85 10.58
C GLU A 96 -12.74 9.97 11.34
N GLN A 97 -13.40 8.83 11.52
CA GLN A 97 -14.60 8.73 12.34
C GLN A 97 -14.70 7.35 12.99
N GLY A 98 -14.39 7.24 14.26
CA GLY A 98 -14.37 5.98 15.01
C GLY A 98 -13.39 4.98 14.37
N ASN A 99 -13.90 3.85 13.91
CA ASN A 99 -13.12 2.79 13.27
C ASN A 99 -13.07 2.92 11.74
N SER A 100 -13.33 4.09 11.19
CA SER A 100 -13.38 4.31 9.75
C SER A 100 -12.62 5.56 9.34
N ILE A 101 -12.11 5.56 8.12
CA ILE A 101 -11.63 6.75 7.43
C ILE A 101 -12.38 6.89 6.11
N THR A 102 -12.82 8.10 5.80
CA THR A 102 -13.52 8.42 4.54
C THR A 102 -12.73 9.47 3.77
N ILE A 103 -12.40 9.17 2.52
CA ILE A 103 -11.78 10.10 1.57
C ILE A 103 -12.83 10.41 0.50
N ALA A 104 -13.15 11.69 0.31
CA ALA A 104 -14.23 12.07 -0.60
C ALA A 104 -13.89 13.31 -1.42
N GLY A 105 -14.30 13.30 -2.70
CA GLY A 105 -14.19 14.41 -3.63
C GLY A 105 -14.36 13.96 -5.06
N LYS A 106 -14.60 14.91 -5.95
CA LYS A 106 -14.76 14.67 -7.40
C LYS A 106 -15.83 13.61 -7.77
N GLY A 107 -16.90 13.50 -6.97
CA GLY A 107 -17.91 12.48 -7.16
C GLY A 107 -17.54 11.08 -6.70
N ILE A 108 -16.37 10.92 -6.04
CA ILE A 108 -15.87 9.65 -5.54
C ILE A 108 -15.89 9.68 -4.01
N ILE A 109 -16.30 8.58 -3.39
CA ILE A 109 -16.26 8.36 -1.95
C ILE A 109 -15.63 7.00 -1.69
N VAL A 110 -14.57 6.99 -0.89
CA VAL A 110 -13.89 5.78 -0.42
C VAL A 110 -14.00 5.75 1.09
N THR A 111 -14.48 4.64 1.67
CA THR A 111 -14.49 4.45 3.13
C THR A 111 -13.83 3.12 3.47
N LEU A 112 -12.79 3.19 4.28
CA LEU A 112 -12.10 2.05 4.86
C LEU A 112 -12.56 1.91 6.30
N THR A 113 -13.04 0.72 6.69
CA THR A 113 -13.52 0.45 8.05
C THR A 113 -12.82 -0.76 8.61
N LYS A 114 -12.28 -0.65 9.82
CA LYS A 114 -11.68 -1.77 10.55
C LYS A 114 -12.59 -2.26 11.68
N GLN A 115 -12.33 -3.46 12.16
CA GLN A 115 -12.96 -4.06 13.32
C GLN A 115 -11.95 -4.89 14.12
N PRO A 116 -12.17 -5.11 15.43
CA PRO A 116 -11.34 -5.99 16.23
C PRO A 116 -11.30 -7.40 15.64
N PHE A 117 -10.13 -8.04 15.72
CA PHE A 117 -9.97 -9.43 15.30
C PHE A 117 -10.54 -10.36 16.39
N ASP A 118 -11.47 -11.22 15.99
CA ASP A 118 -12.08 -12.23 16.87
C ASP A 118 -11.58 -13.62 16.48
N LYS A 119 -10.58 -14.11 17.21
CA LYS A 119 -9.97 -15.42 16.94
C LYS A 119 -10.96 -16.60 16.95
N THR A 120 -12.11 -16.46 17.60
CA THR A 120 -13.11 -17.53 17.67
C THR A 120 -13.86 -17.76 16.36
N LYS A 121 -13.76 -16.78 15.43
CA LYS A 121 -14.42 -16.80 14.12
C LYS A 121 -13.51 -17.24 12.99
N HIS A 122 -12.25 -17.59 13.30
CA HIS A 122 -11.24 -17.87 12.30
C HIS A 122 -10.54 -19.21 12.57
N LYS A 123 -10.19 -19.91 11.50
CA LYS A 123 -9.33 -21.09 11.57
C LYS A 123 -7.87 -20.62 11.56
N ILE A 124 -7.21 -20.70 12.70
CA ILE A 124 -5.82 -20.28 12.86
C ILE A 124 -4.94 -21.51 12.87
N THR A 125 -3.92 -21.53 12.00
CA THR A 125 -2.87 -22.55 11.98
C THR A 125 -1.52 -21.87 12.03
N LYS A 126 -0.54 -22.55 12.67
CA LYS A 126 0.83 -22.06 12.79
C LYS A 126 1.72 -22.98 11.96
N LYS A 127 2.34 -22.43 10.94
CA LYS A 127 3.30 -23.14 10.11
C LYS A 127 4.71 -22.88 10.65
N LYS A 128 5.39 -23.93 11.10
CA LYS A 128 6.77 -23.86 11.57
C LYS A 128 7.74 -23.87 10.40
N HIS A 129 8.65 -22.91 10.38
CA HIS A 129 9.88 -22.88 9.57
C HIS A 129 11.08 -23.18 10.49
N LYS A 130 12.27 -23.24 9.93
CA LYS A 130 13.48 -23.57 10.70
C LYS A 130 13.80 -22.54 11.77
N GLU A 131 13.62 -21.25 11.46
CA GLU A 131 14.06 -20.12 12.30
C GLU A 131 12.88 -19.27 12.81
N TYR A 132 11.70 -19.41 12.25
CA TYR A 132 10.49 -18.66 12.60
C TYR A 132 9.23 -19.50 12.40
N SER A 133 8.11 -18.98 12.84
CA SER A 133 6.80 -19.55 12.52
C SER A 133 5.90 -18.49 11.91
N GLU A 134 5.00 -18.93 11.05
CA GLU A 134 4.07 -18.11 10.29
C GLU A 134 2.63 -18.45 10.70
N TYR A 135 1.80 -17.45 10.94
CA TYR A 135 0.38 -17.65 11.09
C TYR A 135 -0.31 -17.71 9.73
N ILE A 136 -1.18 -18.71 9.60
CA ILE A 136 -2.11 -18.86 8.48
C ILE A 136 -3.51 -18.71 9.04
N ILE A 137 -4.26 -17.74 8.60
CA ILE A 137 -5.62 -17.47 9.01
C ILE A 137 -6.57 -17.80 7.86
N ASP A 138 -7.54 -18.67 8.09
CA ASP A 138 -8.50 -19.15 7.09
C ASP A 138 -7.84 -19.70 5.81
N GLY A 139 -6.65 -20.31 5.97
CA GLY A 139 -5.88 -20.90 4.88
C GLY A 139 -5.06 -19.91 4.07
N LYS A 140 -4.96 -18.62 4.48
CA LYS A 140 -4.22 -17.57 3.80
C LYS A 140 -3.00 -17.14 4.59
N LYS A 141 -1.90 -16.78 3.88
CA LYS A 141 -0.84 -15.90 4.42
C LYS A 141 -1.48 -14.57 4.80
N ILE A 142 -1.05 -13.97 5.89
CA ILE A 142 -1.54 -12.68 6.37
C ILE A 142 -0.46 -11.61 6.26
N TYR A 143 -0.87 -10.35 6.13
CA TYR A 143 -0.02 -9.18 6.13
C TYR A 143 -0.23 -8.36 7.40
N GLY A 144 0.81 -7.67 7.87
CA GLY A 144 0.81 -6.90 9.11
C GLY A 144 1.21 -7.73 10.33
N ARG A 145 1.64 -8.98 10.11
CA ARG A 145 2.13 -9.87 11.17
C ARG A 145 3.11 -10.88 10.61
N ASP A 146 4.24 -11.01 11.22
CA ASP A 146 5.28 -11.94 10.77
C ASP A 146 5.61 -13.02 11.79
N ASN A 147 5.27 -12.88 13.07
CA ASN A 147 5.79 -13.81 14.05
C ASN A 147 4.92 -14.11 15.28
N ASP A 148 5.48 -14.94 16.04
CA ASP A 148 5.19 -15.96 17.01
C ASP A 148 4.35 -15.58 18.22
N GLU A 149 4.27 -14.32 18.63
CA GLU A 149 3.80 -14.03 19.97
C GLU A 149 2.35 -13.58 20.08
N PHE A 150 1.84 -12.87 19.07
CA PHE A 150 0.51 -12.25 19.19
C PHE A 150 -0.33 -12.42 17.92
N LEU A 151 -1.61 -12.73 18.10
CA LEU A 151 -2.60 -12.65 17.05
C LEU A 151 -2.86 -11.19 16.65
N PRO A 152 -3.34 -10.93 15.43
CA PRO A 152 -3.71 -9.60 15.01
C PRO A 152 -4.69 -8.91 15.96
N LYS A 153 -4.62 -7.58 16.09
CA LYS A 153 -5.56 -6.80 16.91
C LYS A 153 -6.83 -6.46 16.15
N ASP A 154 -6.69 -6.18 14.87
CA ASP A 154 -7.79 -5.77 13.99
C ASP A 154 -7.54 -6.17 12.54
N HIS A 155 -8.60 -6.06 11.74
CA HIS A 155 -8.60 -6.31 10.30
C HIS A 155 -9.66 -5.45 9.63
N TYR A 156 -9.66 -5.37 8.30
CA TYR A 156 -10.71 -4.67 7.58
C TYR A 156 -12.07 -5.34 7.78
N LYS A 157 -13.05 -4.54 8.22
CA LYS A 157 -14.47 -4.91 8.20
C LYS A 157 -15.04 -4.78 6.80
N SER A 158 -14.71 -3.65 6.12
CA SER A 158 -15.18 -3.34 4.79
C SER A 158 -14.34 -2.28 4.12
N ILE A 159 -14.28 -2.36 2.79
CA ILE A 159 -13.85 -1.28 1.90
C ILE A 159 -15.06 -0.96 1.02
N THR A 160 -15.54 0.29 1.09
CA THR A 160 -16.67 0.73 0.25
C THR A 160 -16.20 1.86 -0.67
N VAL A 161 -16.60 1.76 -1.93
CA VAL A 161 -16.27 2.74 -2.96
C VAL A 161 -17.56 3.13 -3.70
N THR A 162 -17.78 4.43 -3.85
CA THR A 162 -18.88 4.96 -4.65
C THR A 162 -18.32 5.95 -5.66
N ILE A 163 -18.68 5.81 -6.93
CA ILE A 163 -18.28 6.70 -8.02
C ILE A 163 -19.56 7.24 -8.66
N ASN A 164 -19.74 8.56 -8.62
CA ASN A 164 -20.93 9.26 -9.15
C ASN A 164 -22.24 8.64 -8.65
N GLY A 165 -22.32 8.31 -7.37
CA GLY A 165 -23.47 7.71 -6.71
C GLY A 165 -23.66 6.21 -6.96
N LYS A 166 -22.82 5.58 -7.78
CA LYS A 166 -22.85 4.13 -8.03
C LYS A 166 -21.88 3.39 -7.14
N ASN A 167 -22.34 2.33 -6.47
CA ASN A 167 -21.48 1.47 -5.67
C ASN A 167 -20.56 0.63 -6.55
N VAL A 168 -19.27 0.57 -6.19
CA VAL A 168 -18.28 -0.31 -6.82
C VAL A 168 -18.06 -1.51 -5.90
N PRO A 169 -18.39 -2.73 -6.31
CA PRO A 169 -18.17 -3.93 -5.50
C PRO A 169 -16.69 -4.19 -5.30
N ILE A 170 -16.25 -4.18 -4.03
CA ILE A 170 -14.90 -4.62 -3.66
C ILE A 170 -15.00 -6.02 -3.06
N PRO A 171 -14.44 -7.06 -3.69
CA PRO A 171 -14.56 -8.43 -3.19
C PRO A 171 -13.82 -8.58 -1.86
N LYS A 172 -14.32 -9.44 -0.96
CA LYS A 172 -13.71 -9.67 0.34
C LYS A 172 -12.25 -10.14 0.23
N SER A 173 -11.94 -10.93 -0.80
CA SER A 173 -10.58 -11.38 -1.13
C SER A 173 -9.59 -10.25 -1.44
N ALA A 174 -10.07 -9.02 -1.65
CA ALA A 174 -9.22 -7.86 -1.82
C ALA A 174 -8.63 -7.32 -0.50
N TYR A 175 -9.11 -7.79 0.68
CA TYR A 175 -8.67 -7.24 1.97
C TYR A 175 -8.81 -8.19 3.17
N ASP A 176 -9.24 -9.44 2.99
CA ASP A 176 -9.51 -10.37 4.11
C ASP A 176 -8.25 -11.06 4.69
N ASP A 177 -7.09 -10.79 4.15
CA ASP A 177 -5.77 -11.20 4.62
C ASP A 177 -4.92 -10.04 5.15
N LEU A 178 -5.51 -8.82 5.27
CA LEU A 178 -4.87 -7.60 5.72
C LEU A 178 -5.23 -7.32 7.17
N TYR A 179 -4.22 -7.13 8.01
CA TYR A 179 -4.35 -6.95 9.46
C TYR A 179 -3.55 -5.72 9.96
N GLU A 180 -3.71 -5.35 11.23
CA GLU A 180 -3.08 -4.18 11.88
C GLU A 180 -3.34 -2.89 11.10
N ILE A 181 -4.62 -2.56 10.92
CA ILE A 181 -5.09 -1.55 9.98
C ILE A 181 -4.89 -0.12 10.51
N GLY A 182 -4.18 0.69 9.74
CA GLY A 182 -4.02 2.12 9.95
C GLY A 182 -5.17 2.92 9.32
N ILE A 183 -5.95 3.66 10.12
CA ILE A 183 -7.06 4.49 9.63
C ILE A 183 -6.82 5.99 9.81
N TRP A 184 -5.56 6.42 9.91
CA TRP A 184 -5.20 7.83 10.02
C TRP A 184 -5.16 8.52 8.65
N ASP A 185 -5.43 9.82 8.64
CA ASP A 185 -5.43 10.61 7.41
C ASP A 185 -4.04 10.71 6.73
N THR A 186 -2.98 10.46 7.48
CA THR A 186 -1.59 10.39 7.01
C THR A 186 -1.22 9.05 6.39
N ASN A 187 -2.07 8.04 6.51
CA ASN A 187 -1.79 6.68 6.08
C ASN A 187 -2.68 6.21 4.93
N ASN A 188 -3.72 7.00 4.59
CA ASN A 188 -4.71 6.58 3.60
C ASN A 188 -4.91 7.66 2.55
N PHE A 189 -4.73 7.28 1.30
CA PHE A 189 -4.78 8.18 0.17
C PHE A 189 -5.65 7.61 -0.94
N ALA A 190 -6.22 8.50 -1.76
CA ALA A 190 -6.91 8.09 -2.97
C ALA A 190 -6.64 9.09 -4.09
N TYR A 191 -6.24 8.55 -5.24
CA TYR A 191 -5.85 9.30 -6.42
C TYR A 191 -6.69 8.86 -7.61
N TYR A 192 -7.01 9.81 -8.50
CA TYR A 192 -7.86 9.52 -9.64
C TYR A 192 -7.25 9.99 -10.95
N ASP A 193 -6.97 9.02 -11.82
CA ASP A 193 -6.64 9.24 -13.21
C ASP A 193 -7.92 9.40 -14.02
N LYS A 194 -8.24 10.66 -14.36
CA LYS A 194 -9.47 10.98 -15.11
C LYS A 194 -9.39 10.56 -16.58
N GLU A 195 -8.18 10.47 -17.14
CA GLU A 195 -7.96 10.15 -18.55
C GLU A 195 -8.35 8.69 -18.83
N ASP A 196 -7.88 7.78 -18.00
CA ASP A 196 -8.14 6.35 -18.16
C ASP A 196 -9.26 5.83 -17.26
N ASP A 197 -9.92 6.71 -16.47
CA ASP A 197 -10.96 6.37 -15.48
C ASP A 197 -10.46 5.32 -14.48
N VAL A 198 -9.34 5.62 -13.81
CA VAL A 198 -8.74 4.72 -12.83
C VAL A 198 -8.65 5.38 -11.45
N LEU A 199 -9.21 4.73 -10.44
CA LEU A 199 -9.07 5.11 -9.05
C LEU A 199 -8.03 4.20 -8.38
N TYR A 200 -7.07 4.81 -7.71
CA TYR A 200 -6.07 4.16 -6.86
C TYR A 200 -6.36 4.50 -5.41
N ILE A 201 -6.41 3.50 -4.54
CA ILE A 201 -6.59 3.65 -3.10
C ILE A 201 -5.34 3.07 -2.45
N ILE A 202 -4.62 3.86 -1.66
CA ILE A 202 -3.40 3.44 -0.97
C ILE A 202 -3.65 3.48 0.53
N ALA A 203 -3.26 2.42 1.22
CA ALA A 203 -3.24 2.37 2.67
C ALA A 203 -1.90 1.84 3.18
N HIS A 204 -1.35 2.51 4.19
CA HIS A 204 -0.17 2.09 4.94
C HIS A 204 -0.65 1.50 6.26
N ASN A 205 -0.31 0.24 6.51
CA ASN A 205 -0.77 -0.55 7.63
C ASN A 205 0.41 -1.17 8.38
N GLY A 206 0.14 -1.71 9.57
CA GLY A 206 1.17 -2.27 10.43
C GLY A 206 2.04 -1.19 11.08
N ASP A 207 3.11 -1.61 11.75
CA ASP A 207 4.08 -0.74 12.42
C ASP A 207 5.46 -1.41 12.44
N GLY A 208 6.52 -0.60 12.34
CA GLY A 208 7.89 -1.08 12.32
C GLY A 208 8.14 -2.10 11.18
N TYR A 209 8.78 -3.22 11.49
CA TYR A 209 9.08 -4.28 10.53
C TYR A 209 7.84 -5.09 10.06
N LEU A 210 6.68 -4.84 10.68
CA LEU A 210 5.40 -5.44 10.28
C LEU A 210 4.62 -4.53 9.34
N ALA A 211 5.14 -3.34 9.06
CA ALA A 211 4.49 -2.41 8.18
C ALA A 211 4.40 -2.96 6.76
N TYR A 212 3.31 -2.67 6.11
CA TYR A 212 3.10 -2.98 4.71
C TYR A 212 2.22 -1.90 4.08
N GLU A 213 2.30 -1.82 2.79
CA GLU A 213 1.51 -0.90 2.00
C GLU A 213 0.60 -1.70 1.06
N VAL A 214 -0.55 -1.17 0.73
CA VAL A 214 -1.43 -1.77 -0.25
C VAL A 214 -2.03 -0.71 -1.16
N CYS A 215 -2.01 -0.97 -2.45
CA CYS A 215 -2.72 -0.17 -3.45
C CYS A 215 -3.80 -1.01 -4.13
N TRP A 216 -5.05 -0.60 -4.01
CA TRP A 216 -6.16 -1.14 -4.79
C TRP A 216 -6.38 -0.30 -6.03
N GLN A 217 -6.59 -0.97 -7.16
CA GLN A 217 -6.88 -0.35 -8.45
C GLN A 217 -8.30 -0.67 -8.90
N ILE A 218 -9.07 0.37 -9.16
CA ILE A 218 -10.43 0.32 -9.71
C ILE A 218 -10.39 0.98 -11.09
N VAL A 219 -10.75 0.23 -12.13
CA VAL A 219 -10.72 0.68 -13.52
C VAL A 219 -12.15 0.77 -14.05
N LYS A 220 -12.55 1.95 -14.53
CA LYS A 220 -13.90 2.19 -15.09
C LYS A 220 -15.02 1.70 -14.17
N GLY A 221 -14.86 1.95 -12.88
CA GLY A 221 -15.84 1.57 -11.87
C GLY A 221 -15.87 0.09 -11.49
N GLU A 222 -14.85 -0.69 -11.87
CA GLU A 222 -14.70 -2.11 -11.51
C GLU A 222 -13.40 -2.38 -10.76
N TYR A 223 -13.45 -3.16 -9.67
CA TYR A 223 -12.25 -3.62 -9.00
C TYR A 223 -11.39 -4.48 -9.92
N LYS A 224 -10.14 -4.11 -10.10
CA LYS A 224 -9.23 -4.81 -11.01
C LYS A 224 -8.23 -5.69 -10.27
N THR A 225 -7.49 -5.11 -9.34
CA THR A 225 -6.38 -5.78 -8.65
C THR A 225 -5.96 -5.00 -7.39
N ARG A 226 -5.07 -5.58 -6.63
CA ARG A 226 -4.25 -4.91 -5.63
C ARG A 226 -2.80 -5.35 -5.72
N ILE A 227 -1.89 -4.51 -5.28
CA ILE A 227 -0.49 -4.88 -5.02
C ILE A 227 -0.18 -4.52 -3.57
N ILE A 228 0.60 -5.38 -2.92
CA ILE A 228 1.09 -5.19 -1.55
C ILE A 228 2.59 -4.99 -1.63
N GLY A 229 3.08 -3.90 -1.03
CA GLY A 229 4.47 -3.62 -0.78
C GLY A 229 4.81 -4.00 0.66
N GLU A 230 5.84 -4.82 0.85
CA GLU A 230 6.41 -5.16 2.16
C GLU A 230 7.83 -4.57 2.22
N PRO A 231 8.34 -4.14 3.37
CA PRO A 231 9.75 -3.79 3.51
C PRO A 231 10.62 -5.01 3.22
N LEU A 232 11.82 -4.78 2.69
CA LEU A 232 12.82 -5.81 2.41
C LEU A 232 13.45 -6.36 3.70
#